data_c0b36cafc1d1b3418966215d4d1b365b
#
_entry.id   c0b36cafc1d1b3418966215d4d1b365b
#
_cell.length_a   1.000
_cell.length_b   1.000
_cell.length_c   1.000
_cell.angle_alpha   90.00
_cell.angle_beta   90.00
_cell.angle_gamma   90.00
#
_symmetry.space_group_name_H-M   'P 1'
#
loop_
_entity.id
_entity.type
_entity.pdbx_description
1 polymer ?
#
loop_
_entity_poly.entity_id
_entity_poly.type
_entity_poly.pdbx_seq_one_letter_code
_entity_poly.pdbx_strand_id
1 'polypeptide(L)'
;MNIHAIPCGYLQANCYIVYEKDGGDCVVIDPGYKSSKYTDFLSKHDLRCTAILLTHRHPDHVHGAAWLAEKCLAPIFMHKLDAEGFKGHVDYFLNGGEELELAGYKIRILHTPGHTEGGICIYF
;
A
#
# COMPACT_ATOMS: atom_id res chain seq x y z
N MET A 1 -4.53 14.21 -9.47
CA MET A 1 -4.36 12.99 -8.66
C MET A 1 -5.65 12.19 -8.67
N ASN A 2 -5.55 10.92 -9.00
CA ASN A 2 -6.67 9.98 -8.93
C ASN A 2 -6.47 9.05 -7.74
N ILE A 3 -7.52 8.86 -6.95
CA ILE A 3 -7.52 7.92 -5.83
C ILE A 3 -8.71 7.01 -6.04
N HIS A 4 -8.44 5.72 -6.24
CA HIS A 4 -9.48 4.72 -6.42
C HIS A 4 -9.51 3.78 -5.23
N ALA A 5 -10.66 3.66 -4.58
CA ALA A 5 -10.86 2.78 -3.44
C ALA A 5 -11.49 1.47 -3.90
N ILE A 6 -10.88 0.35 -3.51
CA ILE A 6 -11.41 -0.98 -3.76
C ILE A 6 -11.69 -1.64 -2.42
N PRO A 7 -12.94 -1.70 -1.97
CA PRO A 7 -13.30 -2.46 -0.78
C PRO A 7 -13.13 -3.94 -1.07
N CYS A 8 -12.53 -4.67 -0.14
CA CYS A 8 -12.22 -6.07 -0.38
C CYS A 8 -12.27 -6.89 0.90
N GLY A 9 -12.50 -8.18 0.71
CA GLY A 9 -12.58 -9.14 1.79
C GLY A 9 -13.85 -9.04 2.61
N TYR A 10 -13.92 -9.86 3.63
CA TYR A 10 -15.10 -9.97 4.50
C TYR A 10 -15.42 -8.67 5.25
N LEU A 11 -14.39 -7.98 5.73
CA LEU A 11 -14.54 -6.74 6.49
C LEU A 11 -14.66 -5.49 5.61
N GLN A 12 -14.59 -5.64 4.29
CA GLN A 12 -14.69 -4.54 3.32
C GLN A 12 -13.69 -3.41 3.60
N ALA A 13 -12.49 -3.76 4.05
CA ALA A 13 -11.40 -2.80 4.21
C ALA A 13 -10.98 -2.25 2.85
N ASN A 14 -10.73 -0.95 2.79
CA ASN A 14 -10.38 -0.30 1.53
C ASN A 14 -8.91 -0.48 1.19
N CYS A 15 -8.65 -0.94 -0.03
CA CYS A 15 -7.39 -0.75 -0.71
C CYS A 15 -7.47 0.52 -1.54
N TYR A 16 -6.43 1.34 -1.53
CA TYR A 16 -6.38 2.55 -2.34
C TYR A 16 -5.31 2.43 -3.42
N ILE A 17 -5.66 2.84 -4.63
CA ILE A 17 -4.72 2.95 -5.74
C ILE A 17 -4.63 4.43 -6.11
N VAL A 18 -3.42 4.99 -5.99
CA VAL A 18 -3.17 6.42 -6.22
C VAL A 18 -2.30 6.58 -7.46
N TYR A 19 -2.77 7.36 -8.42
CA TYR A 19 -2.07 7.56 -9.69
C TYR A 19 -2.44 8.90 -10.32
N GLU A 20 -1.60 9.39 -11.23
CA GLU A 20 -1.83 10.66 -11.91
C GLU A 20 -2.64 10.48 -13.18
N LYS A 21 -2.28 9.50 -14.01
CA LYS A 21 -2.91 9.27 -15.29
C LYS A 21 -2.79 7.81 -15.71
N ASP A 22 -3.67 7.37 -16.58
CA ASP A 22 -3.58 6.06 -17.22
C ASP A 22 -2.24 5.92 -17.96
N GLY A 23 -1.68 4.74 -17.95
CA GLY A 23 -0.37 4.46 -18.55
C GLY A 23 0.82 4.81 -17.69
N GLY A 24 0.60 5.40 -16.51
CA GLY A 24 1.66 5.83 -15.61
C GLY A 24 1.92 4.86 -14.45
N ASP A 25 2.67 5.37 -13.48
CA ASP A 25 2.96 4.64 -12.26
C ASP A 25 1.86 4.87 -11.22
N CYS A 26 1.70 3.91 -10.31
CA CYS A 26 0.79 4.05 -9.18
C CYS A 26 1.42 3.52 -7.89
N VAL A 27 0.81 3.92 -6.78
CA VAL A 27 1.07 3.40 -5.45
C VAL A 27 -0.17 2.68 -4.98
N VAL A 28 -0.02 1.48 -4.42
CA VAL A 28 -1.12 0.72 -3.83
C VAL A 28 -0.98 0.74 -2.31
N ILE A 29 -2.07 1.06 -1.64
CA ILE A 29 -2.12 1.17 -0.18
C ILE A 29 -3.08 0.13 0.37
N ASP A 30 -2.60 -0.69 1.29
CA ASP A 30 -3.38 -1.71 2.02
C ASP A 30 -4.12 -2.70 1.11
N PRO A 31 -3.43 -3.48 0.27
CA PRO A 31 -4.07 -4.58 -0.45
C PRO A 31 -4.36 -5.72 0.52
N GLY A 32 -5.53 -5.67 1.13
CA GLY A 32 -5.89 -6.52 2.28
C GLY A 32 -6.14 -7.97 1.98
N TYR A 33 -6.40 -8.33 0.73
CA TYR A 33 -6.70 -9.70 0.31
C TYR A 33 -6.06 -10.00 -1.04
N LYS A 34 -5.94 -11.28 -1.35
CA LYS A 34 -5.57 -11.72 -2.70
C LYS A 34 -6.80 -11.53 -3.59
N SER A 35 -6.79 -10.53 -4.43
CA SER A 35 -7.95 -10.19 -5.25
C SER A 35 -7.55 -9.77 -6.66
N SER A 36 -8.21 -10.36 -7.66
CA SER A 36 -8.06 -9.95 -9.04
C SER A 36 -8.57 -8.53 -9.31
N LYS A 37 -9.36 -7.97 -8.39
CA LYS A 37 -9.85 -6.58 -8.51
C LYS A 37 -8.69 -5.59 -8.63
N TYR A 38 -7.59 -5.82 -7.92
CA TYR A 38 -6.40 -4.95 -8.01
C TYR A 38 -5.74 -5.06 -9.37
N THR A 39 -5.42 -6.28 -9.78
CA THR A 39 -4.72 -6.52 -11.03
C THR A 39 -5.58 -6.17 -12.24
N ASP A 40 -6.89 -6.37 -12.17
CA ASP A 40 -7.83 -5.96 -13.21
C ASP A 40 -7.86 -4.44 -13.36
N PHE A 41 -7.89 -3.71 -12.24
CA PHE A 41 -7.84 -2.24 -12.26
C PHE A 41 -6.52 -1.74 -12.86
N LEU A 42 -5.40 -2.30 -12.43
CA LEU A 42 -4.09 -1.93 -12.96
C LEU A 42 -4.02 -2.18 -14.47
N SER A 43 -4.52 -3.31 -14.93
CA SER A 43 -4.54 -3.66 -16.34
C SER A 43 -5.44 -2.73 -17.16
N LYS A 44 -6.65 -2.47 -16.65
CA LYS A 44 -7.62 -1.60 -17.32
C LYS A 44 -7.09 -0.19 -17.55
N HIS A 45 -6.34 0.35 -16.60
CA HIS A 45 -5.79 1.69 -16.65
C HIS A 45 -4.32 1.73 -17.10
N ASP A 46 -3.77 0.58 -17.47
CA ASP A 46 -2.36 0.43 -17.90
C ASP A 46 -1.40 1.02 -16.87
N LEU A 47 -1.61 0.71 -15.60
CA LEU A 47 -0.83 1.22 -14.49
C LEU A 47 0.26 0.25 -14.08
N ARG A 48 1.42 0.79 -13.74
CA ARG A 48 2.52 0.04 -13.12
C ARG A 48 2.57 0.36 -11.64
N CYS A 49 2.35 -0.65 -10.81
CA CYS A 49 2.50 -0.51 -9.37
C CYS A 49 3.98 -0.46 -9.03
N THR A 50 4.44 0.67 -8.51
CA THR A 50 5.86 0.90 -8.17
C THR A 50 6.14 0.81 -6.68
N ALA A 51 5.11 0.82 -5.85
CA ALA A 51 5.25 0.69 -4.41
C ALA A 51 3.94 0.22 -3.78
N ILE A 52 4.06 -0.55 -2.70
CA ILE A 52 2.96 -0.95 -1.84
C ILE A 52 3.25 -0.37 -0.46
N LEU A 53 2.32 0.44 0.07
CA LEU A 53 2.42 1.05 1.38
C LEU A 53 1.39 0.40 2.31
N LEU A 54 1.84 -0.08 3.46
CA LEU A 54 0.98 -0.68 4.47
C LEU A 54 0.83 0.27 5.65
N THR A 55 -0.41 0.63 5.98
CA THR A 55 -0.68 1.58 7.06
C THR A 55 -0.54 0.95 8.44
N HIS A 56 -0.85 -0.33 8.58
CA HIS A 56 -0.71 -1.07 9.83
C HIS A 56 -0.82 -2.58 9.56
N ARG A 57 -0.59 -3.40 10.62
CA ARG A 57 -0.40 -4.85 10.51
C ARG A 57 -1.67 -5.69 10.51
N HIS A 58 -2.86 -5.12 10.72
CA HIS A 58 -4.08 -5.93 10.81
C HIS A 58 -4.31 -6.72 9.53
N PRO A 59 -4.72 -8.01 9.63
CA PRO A 59 -4.78 -8.91 8.48
C PRO A 59 -5.61 -8.40 7.31
N ASP A 60 -6.74 -7.75 7.58
CA ASP A 60 -7.63 -7.21 6.56
C ASP A 60 -7.03 -6.04 5.75
N HIS A 61 -5.86 -5.53 6.15
CA HIS A 61 -5.11 -4.49 5.44
C HIS A 61 -3.84 -4.99 4.77
N VAL A 62 -3.34 -6.16 5.14
CA VAL A 62 -2.01 -6.62 4.69
C VAL A 62 -2.01 -8.00 4.03
N HIS A 63 -3.10 -8.74 4.11
CA HIS A 63 -3.10 -10.16 3.74
C HIS A 63 -2.79 -10.41 2.26
N GLY A 64 -3.08 -9.49 1.38
CA GLY A 64 -2.76 -9.59 -0.06
C GLY A 64 -1.46 -8.93 -0.49
N ALA A 65 -0.73 -8.29 0.44
CA ALA A 65 0.43 -7.47 0.08
C ALA A 65 1.57 -8.27 -0.54
N ALA A 66 1.96 -9.38 0.07
CA ALA A 66 3.05 -10.21 -0.46
C ALA A 66 2.72 -10.79 -1.84
N TRP A 67 1.47 -11.22 -2.02
CA TRP A 67 0.98 -11.73 -3.30
C TRP A 67 1.03 -10.65 -4.39
N LEU A 68 0.54 -9.44 -4.08
CA LEU A 68 0.55 -8.34 -5.05
C LEU A 68 1.97 -7.86 -5.36
N ALA A 69 2.83 -7.78 -4.34
CA ALA A 69 4.22 -7.39 -4.50
C ALA A 69 4.96 -8.33 -5.47
N GLU A 70 4.73 -9.62 -5.37
CA GLU A 70 5.32 -10.62 -6.28
C GLU A 70 4.81 -10.43 -7.70
N LYS A 71 3.50 -10.22 -7.88
CA LYS A 71 2.92 -10.01 -9.21
C LYS A 71 3.39 -8.72 -9.88
N CYS A 72 3.57 -7.66 -9.12
CA CYS A 72 3.95 -6.35 -9.65
C CYS A 72 5.45 -6.10 -9.60
N LEU A 73 6.23 -6.95 -8.92
CA LEU A 73 7.65 -6.74 -8.63
C LEU A 73 7.85 -5.39 -7.92
N ALA A 74 6.96 -5.08 -6.98
CA ALA A 74 6.94 -3.81 -6.27
C ALA A 74 7.43 -3.97 -4.82
N PRO A 75 8.20 -3.00 -4.30
CA PRO A 75 8.64 -3.03 -2.91
C PRO A 75 7.50 -2.74 -1.94
N ILE A 76 7.59 -3.32 -0.73
CA ILE A 76 6.66 -3.09 0.38
C ILE A 76 7.32 -2.17 1.40
N PHE A 77 6.58 -1.11 1.76
CA PHE A 77 6.96 -0.15 2.81
C PHE A 77 6.04 -0.31 4.00
N MET A 78 6.58 -0.37 5.20
CA MET A 78 5.81 -0.52 6.42
C MET A 78 6.60 0.01 7.61
N HIS A 79 5.91 0.55 8.63
CA HIS A 79 6.58 0.98 9.86
C HIS A 79 7.22 -0.23 10.56
N LYS A 80 8.42 -0.05 11.07
CA LYS A 80 9.20 -1.14 11.68
C LYS A 80 8.50 -1.81 12.85
N LEU A 81 7.71 -1.07 13.63
CA LEU A 81 7.02 -1.63 14.78
C LEU A 81 5.88 -2.58 14.37
N ASP A 82 5.26 -2.35 13.22
CA ASP A 82 4.21 -3.22 12.71
C ASP A 82 4.74 -4.35 11.83
N ALA A 83 5.94 -4.22 11.31
CA ALA A 83 6.55 -5.23 10.44
C ALA A 83 6.69 -6.60 11.12
N GLU A 84 6.87 -6.64 12.42
CA GLU A 84 6.95 -7.90 13.17
C GLU A 84 5.66 -8.72 13.10
N GLY A 85 4.52 -8.07 12.99
CA GLY A 85 3.21 -8.71 12.85
C GLY A 85 2.84 -9.07 11.43
N PHE A 86 3.69 -8.75 10.46
CA PHE A 86 3.47 -9.02 9.05
C PHE A 86 4.29 -10.24 8.62
N LYS A 87 3.64 -11.23 8.00
CA LYS A 87 4.28 -12.47 7.59
C LYS A 87 5.04 -12.39 6.27
N GLY A 88 4.92 -11.29 5.54
CA GLY A 88 5.64 -11.08 4.29
C GLY A 88 6.97 -10.38 4.49
N HIS A 89 7.69 -10.16 3.39
CA HIS A 89 8.94 -9.42 3.39
C HIS A 89 8.68 -7.92 3.25
N VAL A 90 9.26 -7.13 4.14
CA VAL A 90 9.23 -5.66 4.07
C VAL A 90 10.55 -5.19 3.49
N ASP A 91 10.49 -4.48 2.37
CA ASP A 91 11.69 -3.98 1.68
C ASP A 91 12.23 -2.71 2.34
N TYR A 92 11.34 -1.83 2.78
CA TYR A 92 11.70 -0.56 3.41
C TYR A 92 10.94 -0.36 4.70
N PHE A 93 11.68 -0.24 5.81
CA PHE A 93 11.11 0.02 7.12
C PHE A 93 10.97 1.53 7.34
N LEU A 94 9.77 1.96 7.74
CA LEU A 94 9.46 3.35 8.01
C LEU A 94 9.50 3.65 9.50
N ASN A 95 9.88 4.86 9.86
CA ASN A 95 9.92 5.34 11.25
C ASN A 95 8.93 6.47 11.53
N GLY A 96 8.49 7.16 10.48
CA GLY A 96 7.75 8.41 10.58
C GLY A 96 8.64 9.61 10.29
N GLY A 97 8.09 10.59 9.60
CA GLY A 97 8.82 11.78 9.18
C GLY A 97 9.50 11.67 7.83
N GLU A 98 9.53 10.48 7.21
CA GLU A 98 10.13 10.33 5.89
C GLU A 98 9.37 11.10 4.83
N GLU A 99 10.10 11.65 3.87
CA GLU A 99 9.56 12.12 2.61
C GLU A 99 10.01 11.15 1.52
N LEU A 100 9.05 10.58 0.80
CA LEU A 100 9.28 9.62 -0.26
C LEU A 100 8.82 10.21 -1.59
N GLU A 101 9.52 9.90 -2.66
CA GLU A 101 9.05 10.20 -4.01
C GLU A 101 8.61 8.90 -4.68
N LEU A 102 7.30 8.72 -4.84
CA LEU A 102 6.70 7.52 -5.40
C LEU A 102 5.62 7.92 -6.41
N ALA A 103 5.63 7.29 -7.57
CA ALA A 103 4.66 7.53 -8.65
C ALA A 103 4.53 9.03 -9.03
N GLY A 104 5.63 9.78 -8.92
CA GLY A 104 5.64 11.22 -9.21
C GLY A 104 5.15 12.12 -8.09
N TYR A 105 4.81 11.55 -6.93
CA TYR A 105 4.34 12.32 -5.78
C TYR A 105 5.38 12.40 -4.67
N LYS A 106 5.41 13.55 -3.99
CA LYS A 106 6.08 13.67 -2.69
C LYS A 106 5.12 13.20 -1.61
N ILE A 107 5.51 12.17 -0.90
CA ILE A 107 4.67 11.54 0.11
C ILE A 107 5.35 11.68 1.45
N ARG A 108 4.61 12.19 2.45
CA ARG A 108 5.11 12.28 3.83
C ARG A 108 4.50 11.17 4.66
N ILE A 109 5.33 10.49 5.43
CA ILE A 109 4.91 9.44 6.35
C ILE A 109 4.79 10.04 7.75
N LEU A 110 3.61 9.91 8.35
CA LEU A 110 3.35 10.36 9.71
C LEU A 110 3.15 9.13 10.59
N HIS A 111 3.94 9.04 11.66
CA HIS A 111 3.75 7.97 12.63
C HIS A 111 2.57 8.34 13.54
N THR A 112 1.54 7.52 13.52
CA THR A 112 0.29 7.74 14.26
C THR A 112 -0.04 6.50 15.09
N PRO A 113 0.76 6.22 16.15
CA PRO A 113 0.52 5.05 16.99
C PRO A 113 -0.79 5.17 17.75
N GLY A 114 -1.39 4.03 18.06
CA GLY A 114 -2.66 3.97 18.78
C GLY A 114 -3.39 2.69 18.45
N HIS A 115 -4.03 2.63 17.30
CA HIS A 115 -4.70 1.43 16.80
C HIS A 115 -3.72 0.26 16.71
N THR A 116 -2.50 0.51 16.21
CA THR A 116 -1.33 -0.35 16.35
C THR A 116 -0.13 0.52 16.72
N GLU A 117 0.94 -0.10 17.22
CA GLU A 117 2.16 0.62 17.60
C GLU A 117 2.85 1.27 16.40
N GLY A 118 2.78 0.63 15.23
CA GLY A 118 3.39 1.09 14.00
C GLY A 118 2.41 1.64 12.98
N GLY A 119 1.24 2.10 13.42
CA GLY A 119 0.28 2.74 12.53
C GLY A 119 0.83 4.03 11.92
N ILE A 120 0.56 4.25 10.64
CA ILE A 120 1.00 5.45 9.93
C ILE A 120 -0.15 6.06 9.14
N CYS A 121 -0.03 7.37 8.92
CA CYS A 121 -0.81 8.09 7.93
C CYS A 121 0.11 8.47 6.77
N ILE A 122 -0.44 8.45 5.58
CA ILE A 122 0.28 8.74 4.35
C ILE A 122 -0.29 10.04 3.79
N TYR A 123 0.55 11.07 3.75
CA TYR A 123 0.16 12.40 3.30
C TYR A 123 0.78 12.70 1.94
N PHE A 124 -0.09 12.99 0.98
CA PHE A 124 0.32 13.29 -0.39
C PHE A 124 0.45 14.80 -0.64
#